data_d8e6dfcf99437396ec6d6639dc37f112
#
_entry.id   d8e6dfcf99437396ec6d6639dc37f112
#
_cell.length_a   1.000
_cell.length_b   1.000
_cell.length_c   1.000
_cell.angle_alpha   90.00
_cell.angle_beta   90.00
_cell.angle_gamma   90.00
#
_symmetry.space_group_name_H-M   'P 1'
#
loop_
_entity.id
_entity.type
_entity.pdbx_description
1 polymer ?
#
loop_
_entity_poly.entity_id
_entity_poly.type
_entity_poly.pdbx_seq_one_letter_code
_entity_poly.pdbx_strand_id
1 'polypeptide(L)'
;MDGHDKPLLLNAALTISHDGIHVDFSGTSPASSHGINVVYNYGLAYTAFGVKCLVAPAVPNNADSLAPITMSAPQGCVLNVKRPWPVAARHTVGQMLPDVIAGCLHQAVSGRAPAEGASSLWNPQIFGGGSLVDDVEEGTDANALPMFSAVIFHCGGAGARPTKDGLSATAFPSGVRTIPVEATETVAPVVFHRREFREGSGGPGRFRGGLGQVIELGGAEGTPLALLCNFERVHNPARGRDGGRPGASGTVTLRSGRPIRPKGRQTVPAGDVICLALPGGGGFGVPRARDPQRVLHDVLDGLISVDDARQDYGVAIDADLQLNLAETQRLRADA
;
A
#
# COMPACT_ATOMS: atom_id res chain seq x y z
N MET A 1 -4.53 -10.29 -4.24
CA MET A 1 -3.39 -9.39 -4.45
C MET A 1 -2.87 -9.51 -5.88
N ASP A 2 -2.07 -8.57 -6.36
CA ASP A 2 -1.64 -8.56 -7.77
C ASP A 2 -0.74 -9.75 -8.11
N GLY A 3 0.13 -10.16 -7.18
CA GLY A 3 1.12 -11.20 -7.44
C GLY A 3 2.23 -10.74 -8.39
N HIS A 4 3.03 -11.65 -8.94
CA HIS A 4 4.07 -11.29 -9.91
C HIS A 4 3.63 -11.58 -11.34
N ASP A 5 3.48 -12.85 -11.72
CA ASP A 5 3.06 -13.25 -13.08
C ASP A 5 1.54 -13.38 -13.20
N LYS A 6 0.87 -13.67 -12.11
CA LYS A 6 -0.57 -13.85 -12.01
C LYS A 6 -1.08 -13.44 -10.64
N PRO A 7 -2.37 -13.07 -10.54
CA PRO A 7 -2.98 -12.76 -9.25
C PRO A 7 -2.84 -13.92 -8.26
N LEU A 8 -2.60 -13.58 -6.99
CA LEU A 8 -2.55 -14.52 -5.87
C LEU A 8 -3.79 -14.37 -5.00
N LEU A 9 -4.38 -15.51 -4.65
CA LEU A 9 -5.44 -15.60 -3.65
C LEU A 9 -4.81 -15.89 -2.29
N LEU A 10 -5.09 -15.06 -1.29
CA LEU A 10 -4.87 -15.34 0.11
C LEU A 10 -6.23 -15.69 0.71
N ASN A 11 -6.44 -16.97 0.96
CA ASN A 11 -7.68 -17.49 1.55
C ASN A 11 -7.43 -17.78 3.02
N ALA A 12 -8.37 -17.38 3.90
CA ALA A 12 -8.24 -17.62 5.33
C ALA A 12 -9.60 -17.94 5.96
N ALA A 13 -9.62 -18.96 6.80
CA ALA A 13 -10.71 -19.28 7.71
C ALA A 13 -10.21 -19.09 9.16
N LEU A 14 -10.85 -18.17 9.90
CA LEU A 14 -10.48 -17.84 11.28
C LEU A 14 -11.50 -18.48 12.24
N THR A 15 -11.01 -19.28 13.17
CA THR A 15 -11.80 -19.92 14.21
C THR A 15 -11.43 -19.34 15.58
N ILE A 16 -12.44 -18.91 16.35
CA ILE A 16 -12.29 -18.44 17.72
C ILE A 16 -12.83 -19.53 18.64
N SER A 17 -12.03 -19.95 19.62
CA SER A 17 -12.39 -20.93 20.63
C SER A 17 -12.02 -20.45 22.03
N HIS A 18 -12.34 -21.25 23.05
CA HIS A 18 -11.90 -20.98 24.43
C HIS A 18 -10.35 -20.98 24.54
N ASP A 19 -9.68 -21.82 23.76
CA ASP A 19 -8.22 -22.00 23.85
C ASP A 19 -7.43 -20.97 23.03
N GLY A 20 -8.09 -20.20 22.13
CA GLY A 20 -7.43 -19.19 21.33
C GLY A 20 -8.03 -18.96 19.94
N ILE A 21 -7.22 -18.45 19.06
CA ILE A 21 -7.57 -18.12 17.69
C ILE A 21 -6.70 -18.94 16.74
N HIS A 22 -7.33 -19.71 15.88
CA HIS A 22 -6.68 -20.46 14.82
C HIS A 22 -7.02 -19.85 13.44
N VAL A 23 -6.02 -19.68 12.57
CA VAL A 23 -6.20 -19.23 11.19
C VAL A 23 -5.72 -20.30 10.22
N ASP A 24 -6.64 -20.88 9.47
CA ASP A 24 -6.35 -21.84 8.42
C ASP A 24 -6.30 -21.15 7.06
N PHE A 25 -5.15 -21.25 6.39
CA PHE A 25 -4.90 -20.71 5.05
C PHE A 25 -5.07 -21.73 3.92
N SER A 26 -5.81 -22.80 4.13
CA SER A 26 -6.17 -23.77 3.09
C SER A 26 -6.88 -23.08 1.93
N GLY A 27 -6.52 -23.45 0.69
CA GLY A 27 -7.02 -22.79 -0.53
C GLY A 27 -6.25 -21.53 -0.94
N THR A 28 -5.23 -21.12 -0.20
CA THR A 28 -4.29 -20.07 -0.63
C THR A 28 -3.47 -20.55 -1.84
N SER A 29 -3.18 -19.65 -2.76
CA SER A 29 -2.44 -19.92 -3.99
C SER A 29 -1.13 -20.69 -3.76
N PRO A 30 -0.72 -21.57 -4.72
CA PRO A 30 0.58 -22.21 -4.70
C PRO A 30 1.74 -21.20 -4.68
N ALA A 31 2.92 -21.69 -4.33
CA ALA A 31 4.15 -20.91 -4.35
C ALA A 31 4.43 -20.29 -5.73
N SER A 32 4.97 -19.06 -5.70
CA SER A 32 5.41 -18.32 -6.89
C SER A 32 6.84 -18.73 -7.25
N SER A 33 7.19 -18.73 -8.54
CA SER A 33 8.57 -18.83 -9.01
C SER A 33 9.43 -17.61 -8.63
N HIS A 34 8.80 -16.50 -8.21
CA HIS A 34 9.44 -15.26 -7.80
C HIS A 34 9.62 -15.16 -6.29
N GLY A 35 10.51 -14.27 -5.84
CA GLY A 35 10.95 -14.13 -4.44
C GLY A 35 9.90 -13.61 -3.45
N ILE A 36 8.63 -13.63 -3.77
CA ILE A 36 7.54 -13.12 -2.93
C ILE A 36 6.96 -14.13 -1.94
N ASN A 37 7.44 -15.39 -1.97
CA ASN A 37 6.95 -16.43 -1.08
C ASN A 37 7.30 -16.17 0.38
N VAL A 38 6.51 -16.76 1.27
CA VAL A 38 6.58 -16.58 2.72
C VAL A 38 6.90 -17.91 3.40
N VAL A 39 7.85 -17.91 4.32
CA VAL A 39 8.09 -19.05 5.22
C VAL A 39 7.08 -19.04 6.36
N TYR A 40 6.73 -20.21 6.90
CA TYR A 40 5.69 -20.39 7.90
C TYR A 40 5.81 -19.40 9.08
N ASN A 41 6.99 -19.29 9.71
CA ASN A 41 7.16 -18.42 10.89
C ASN A 41 6.95 -16.92 10.58
N TYR A 42 7.27 -16.47 9.36
CA TYR A 42 7.00 -15.10 8.94
C TYR A 42 5.49 -14.87 8.73
N GLY A 43 4.80 -15.86 8.13
CA GLY A 43 3.34 -15.84 8.00
C GLY A 43 2.64 -15.81 9.35
N LEU A 44 3.08 -16.67 10.28
CA LEU A 44 2.55 -16.71 11.65
C LEU A 44 2.75 -15.36 12.38
N ALA A 45 3.93 -14.75 12.24
CA ALA A 45 4.21 -13.46 12.88
C ALA A 45 3.25 -12.35 12.42
N TYR A 46 3.02 -12.21 11.11
CA TYR A 46 2.07 -11.20 10.58
C TYR A 46 0.61 -11.56 10.85
N THR A 47 0.26 -12.85 10.90
CA THR A 47 -1.07 -13.33 11.33
C THR A 47 -1.31 -12.94 12.78
N ALA A 48 -0.39 -13.27 13.67
CA ALA A 48 -0.46 -12.93 15.09
C ALA A 48 -0.49 -11.41 15.30
N PHE A 49 0.30 -10.65 14.55
CA PHE A 49 0.28 -9.19 14.58
C PHE A 49 -1.12 -8.65 14.22
N GLY A 50 -1.73 -9.13 13.13
CA GLY A 50 -3.07 -8.72 12.72
C GLY A 50 -4.14 -9.01 13.79
N VAL A 51 -4.09 -10.19 14.40
CA VAL A 51 -4.97 -10.55 15.53
C VAL A 51 -4.74 -9.62 16.72
N LYS A 52 -3.49 -9.44 17.15
CA LYS A 52 -3.13 -8.61 18.31
C LYS A 52 -3.57 -7.16 18.17
N CYS A 53 -3.44 -6.57 16.99
CA CYS A 53 -3.88 -5.20 16.73
C CYS A 53 -5.37 -4.98 17.04
N LEU A 54 -6.20 -5.99 16.85
CA LEU A 54 -7.67 -5.87 16.98
C LEU A 54 -8.22 -6.44 18.29
N VAL A 55 -7.62 -7.53 18.77
CA VAL A 55 -8.13 -8.26 19.95
C VAL A 55 -7.49 -7.79 21.24
N ALA A 56 -6.18 -7.56 21.24
CA ALA A 56 -5.44 -7.27 22.46
C ALA A 56 -4.30 -6.24 22.25
N PRO A 57 -4.59 -5.03 21.74
CA PRO A 57 -3.56 -4.05 21.40
C PRO A 57 -2.75 -3.54 22.60
N ALA A 58 -3.34 -3.56 23.79
CA ALA A 58 -2.70 -3.10 25.03
C ALA A 58 -1.83 -4.16 25.72
N VAL A 59 -1.92 -5.44 25.28
CA VAL A 59 -1.12 -6.52 25.86
C VAL A 59 0.24 -6.58 25.18
N PRO A 60 1.37 -6.46 25.91
CA PRO A 60 2.71 -6.58 25.34
C PRO A 60 2.93 -7.92 24.63
N ASN A 61 3.74 -7.90 23.57
CA ASN A 61 4.10 -9.11 22.85
C ASN A 61 5.17 -9.89 23.63
N ASN A 62 4.84 -11.11 24.01
CA ASN A 62 5.73 -12.11 24.58
C ASN A 62 5.25 -13.51 24.21
N ALA A 63 5.98 -14.56 24.58
CA ALA A 63 5.65 -15.93 24.21
C ALA A 63 4.22 -16.31 24.64
N ASP A 64 3.84 -16.00 25.88
CA ASP A 64 2.54 -16.39 26.44
C ASP A 64 1.39 -15.63 25.78
N SER A 65 1.55 -14.33 25.52
CA SER A 65 0.51 -13.52 24.86
C SER A 65 0.29 -13.86 23.39
N LEU A 66 1.26 -14.52 22.76
CA LEU A 66 1.20 -14.97 21.36
C LEU A 66 0.82 -16.46 21.23
N ALA A 67 1.05 -17.29 22.27
CA ALA A 67 0.77 -18.72 22.25
C ALA A 67 -0.67 -19.10 21.86
N PRO A 68 -1.73 -18.35 22.26
CA PRO A 68 -3.09 -18.66 21.85
C PRO A 68 -3.40 -18.40 20.37
N ILE A 69 -2.46 -17.81 19.61
CA ILE A 69 -2.66 -17.50 18.18
C ILE A 69 -1.88 -18.51 17.37
N THR A 70 -2.59 -19.33 16.61
CA THR A 70 -2.01 -20.39 15.78
C THR A 70 -2.40 -20.23 14.31
N MET A 71 -1.62 -20.85 13.43
CA MET A 71 -1.84 -20.82 11.99
C MET A 71 -1.65 -22.20 11.40
N SER A 72 -2.40 -22.54 10.38
CA SER A 72 -2.11 -23.63 9.45
C SER A 72 -2.06 -23.11 8.02
N ALA A 73 -1.17 -23.67 7.21
CA ALA A 73 -1.07 -23.38 5.79
C ALA A 73 -0.52 -24.62 5.06
N PRO A 74 -1.11 -25.03 3.93
CA PRO A 74 -0.61 -26.17 3.16
C PRO A 74 0.86 -25.99 2.76
N GLN A 75 1.66 -27.04 2.87
CA GLN A 75 3.04 -26.98 2.41
C GLN A 75 3.07 -26.75 0.89
N GLY A 76 3.93 -25.83 0.44
CA GLY A 76 4.03 -25.46 -0.97
C GLY A 76 3.04 -24.39 -1.43
N CYS A 77 2.16 -23.89 -0.57
CA CYS A 77 1.45 -22.64 -0.85
C CYS A 77 2.38 -21.41 -0.61
N VAL A 78 1.99 -20.26 -1.14
CA VAL A 78 2.78 -19.02 -1.06
C VAL A 78 3.09 -18.58 0.38
N LEU A 79 2.35 -19.06 1.38
CA LEU A 79 2.54 -18.75 2.81
C LEU A 79 3.32 -19.81 3.59
N ASN A 80 3.68 -20.94 2.98
CA ASN A 80 4.39 -22.03 3.66
C ASN A 80 5.34 -22.74 2.71
N VAL A 81 6.39 -22.04 2.30
CA VAL A 81 7.43 -22.62 1.45
C VAL A 81 8.65 -23.07 2.26
N LYS A 82 9.39 -24.02 1.71
CA LYS A 82 10.71 -24.48 2.17
C LYS A 82 11.71 -24.31 1.03
N ARG A 83 13.01 -24.41 1.35
CA ARG A 83 14.06 -24.44 0.33
C ARG A 83 13.73 -25.48 -0.76
N PRO A 84 14.02 -25.18 -2.01
CA PRO A 84 14.79 -24.05 -2.57
C PRO A 84 13.94 -22.83 -3.00
N TRP A 85 12.68 -22.70 -2.60
CA TRP A 85 11.81 -21.60 -3.03
C TRP A 85 12.38 -20.22 -2.67
N PRO A 86 12.32 -19.23 -3.59
CA PRO A 86 12.82 -17.89 -3.36
C PRO A 86 11.92 -17.08 -2.44
N VAL A 87 12.52 -16.35 -1.48
CA VAL A 87 11.80 -15.59 -0.42
C VAL A 87 12.37 -14.18 -0.20
N ALA A 88 13.15 -13.64 -1.12
CA ALA A 88 13.85 -12.36 -0.94
C ALA A 88 12.90 -11.19 -0.66
N ALA A 89 11.77 -11.13 -1.36
CA ALA A 89 10.74 -10.10 -1.23
C ALA A 89 9.48 -10.60 -0.48
N ARG A 90 9.63 -11.49 0.51
CA ARG A 90 8.52 -12.09 1.29
C ARG A 90 7.60 -11.07 1.93
N HIS A 91 8.07 -9.84 2.19
CA HIS A 91 7.28 -8.76 2.74
C HIS A 91 6.10 -8.38 1.84
N THR A 92 6.24 -8.50 0.53
CA THR A 92 5.18 -8.18 -0.46
C THR A 92 3.88 -8.95 -0.14
N VAL A 93 3.98 -10.23 0.17
CA VAL A 93 2.82 -11.07 0.55
C VAL A 93 2.54 -10.95 2.05
N GLY A 94 3.57 -11.03 2.89
CA GLY A 94 3.39 -11.05 4.34
C GLY A 94 2.71 -9.81 4.90
N GLN A 95 3.00 -8.64 4.37
CA GLN A 95 2.39 -7.38 4.79
C GLN A 95 0.90 -7.26 4.44
N MET A 96 0.38 -8.13 3.58
CA MET A 96 -1.06 -8.19 3.28
C MET A 96 -1.85 -9.01 4.31
N LEU A 97 -1.18 -9.84 5.13
CA LEU A 97 -1.87 -10.73 6.08
C LEU A 97 -2.69 -9.99 7.14
N PRO A 98 -2.26 -8.87 7.74
CA PRO A 98 -3.10 -8.12 8.67
C PRO A 98 -4.43 -7.65 8.08
N ASP A 99 -4.48 -7.28 6.80
CA ASP A 99 -5.73 -6.95 6.12
C ASP A 99 -6.65 -8.17 5.97
N VAL A 100 -6.08 -9.34 5.66
CA VAL A 100 -6.81 -10.62 5.58
C VAL A 100 -7.41 -10.96 6.95
N ILE A 101 -6.61 -10.87 8.02
CA ILE A 101 -7.04 -11.11 9.40
C ILE A 101 -8.11 -10.11 9.82
N ALA A 102 -7.94 -8.84 9.50
CA ALA A 102 -8.95 -7.81 9.76
C ALA A 102 -10.28 -8.13 9.03
N GLY A 103 -10.20 -8.68 7.81
CA GLY A 103 -11.36 -9.16 7.06
C GLY A 103 -12.09 -10.33 7.73
N CYS A 104 -11.36 -11.28 8.30
CA CYS A 104 -11.94 -12.40 9.05
C CYS A 104 -12.57 -11.91 10.37
N LEU A 105 -11.83 -11.15 11.16
CA LEU A 105 -12.29 -10.63 12.46
C LEU A 105 -13.47 -9.67 12.34
N HIS A 106 -13.59 -8.95 11.24
CA HIS A 106 -14.73 -8.07 10.99
C HIS A 106 -16.08 -8.80 11.03
N GLN A 107 -16.10 -10.06 10.58
CA GLN A 107 -17.30 -10.89 10.57
C GLN A 107 -17.70 -11.36 11.99
N ALA A 108 -16.73 -11.46 12.90
CA ALA A 108 -16.95 -11.89 14.27
C ALA A 108 -17.07 -10.73 15.26
N VAL A 109 -16.36 -9.63 15.01
CA VAL A 109 -16.29 -8.46 15.92
C VAL A 109 -16.53 -7.20 15.11
N SER A 110 -17.80 -6.82 14.95
CA SER A 110 -18.19 -5.64 14.23
C SER A 110 -17.61 -4.35 14.85
N GLY A 111 -17.33 -3.34 14.03
CA GLY A 111 -16.92 -2.02 14.48
C GLY A 111 -15.51 -1.92 15.06
N ARG A 112 -14.66 -2.94 14.90
CA ARG A 112 -13.25 -2.90 15.34
C ARG A 112 -12.23 -2.97 14.20
N ALA A 113 -12.53 -3.74 13.15
CA ALA A 113 -11.61 -3.96 12.06
C ALA A 113 -11.55 -2.75 11.12
N PRO A 114 -10.36 -2.23 10.80
CA PRO A 114 -10.20 -1.14 9.83
C PRO A 114 -10.50 -1.63 8.40
N ALA A 115 -10.72 -0.72 7.47
CA ALA A 115 -10.66 -1.00 6.05
C ALA A 115 -9.24 -1.40 5.64
N GLU A 116 -9.08 -1.94 4.42
CA GLU A 116 -7.75 -2.35 3.94
C GLU A 116 -6.84 -1.15 3.69
N GLY A 117 -5.56 -1.32 3.96
CA GLY A 117 -4.52 -0.36 3.61
C GLY A 117 -3.81 -0.69 2.30
N ALA A 118 -2.90 0.18 1.90
CA ALA A 118 -1.91 -0.11 0.86
C ALA A 118 -1.04 -1.31 1.27
N SER A 119 -0.77 -1.45 2.53
CA SER A 119 -0.14 -2.57 3.27
C SER A 119 1.25 -2.95 2.77
N SER A 120 1.39 -3.45 1.55
CA SER A 120 2.69 -3.73 0.96
C SER A 120 3.43 -2.44 0.62
N LEU A 121 4.63 -2.29 1.16
CA LEU A 121 5.51 -1.16 0.84
C LEU A 121 5.87 -1.15 -0.65
N TRP A 122 5.95 0.05 -1.19
CA TRP A 122 6.62 0.29 -2.46
C TRP A 122 8.07 0.63 -2.18
N ASN A 123 8.91 -0.38 -2.21
CA ASN A 123 10.34 -0.28 -1.94
C ASN A 123 11.16 -0.61 -3.19
N PRO A 124 11.19 0.29 -4.19
CA PRO A 124 12.01 0.10 -5.36
C PRO A 124 13.48 -0.01 -4.95
N GLN A 125 14.18 -0.97 -5.55
CA GLN A 125 15.62 -1.02 -5.54
C GLN A 125 16.11 -0.36 -6.82
N ILE A 126 16.93 0.66 -6.68
CA ILE A 126 17.50 1.45 -7.78
C ILE A 126 18.97 1.16 -7.85
N PHE A 127 19.44 0.93 -9.07
CA PHE A 127 20.85 0.62 -9.35
C PHE A 127 21.35 1.55 -10.43
N GLY A 128 22.67 1.73 -10.48
CA GLY A 128 23.37 2.40 -11.58
C GLY A 128 24.78 1.87 -11.77
N GLY A 129 25.34 2.20 -12.92
CA GLY A 129 26.71 1.90 -13.29
C GLY A 129 26.95 0.51 -13.88
N GLY A 130 27.89 0.45 -14.82
CA GLY A 130 28.38 -0.78 -15.44
C GLY A 130 27.27 -1.65 -16.02
N SER A 131 27.42 -2.97 -15.90
CA SER A 131 26.46 -3.98 -16.36
C SER A 131 25.16 -4.06 -15.55
N LEU A 132 24.98 -3.20 -14.54
CA LEU A 132 23.74 -3.12 -13.76
C LEU A 132 22.61 -2.41 -14.52
N VAL A 133 22.95 -1.59 -15.53
CA VAL A 133 22.03 -0.88 -16.39
C VAL A 133 22.07 -1.51 -17.77
N ASP A 134 20.99 -2.12 -18.22
CA ASP A 134 20.82 -2.63 -19.58
C ASP A 134 20.42 -1.44 -20.47
N ASP A 135 20.70 -1.50 -21.79
CA ASP A 135 20.32 -0.47 -22.79
C ASP A 135 20.85 0.95 -22.48
N VAL A 136 22.15 1.05 -22.22
CA VAL A 136 22.83 2.35 -22.17
C VAL A 136 22.92 2.90 -23.58
N GLU A 137 22.65 4.20 -23.77
CA GLU A 137 22.68 4.84 -25.09
C GLU A 137 24.03 4.58 -25.80
N GLU A 138 23.93 4.34 -27.11
CA GLU A 138 25.10 4.07 -27.96
C GLU A 138 26.13 5.20 -27.82
N GLY A 139 27.35 4.83 -27.44
CA GLY A 139 28.43 5.79 -27.18
C GLY A 139 28.66 6.16 -25.71
N THR A 140 27.82 5.69 -24.77
CA THR A 140 28.08 5.85 -23.34
C THR A 140 28.99 4.75 -22.83
N ASP A 141 30.14 5.11 -22.23
CA ASP A 141 30.98 4.13 -21.52
C ASP A 141 30.30 3.73 -20.21
N ALA A 142 29.58 2.61 -20.24
CA ALA A 142 28.89 2.06 -19.07
C ALA A 142 29.82 1.83 -17.86
N ASN A 143 31.12 1.61 -18.09
CA ASN A 143 32.11 1.43 -17.01
C ASN A 143 32.49 2.76 -16.35
N ALA A 144 32.28 3.89 -17.01
CA ALA A 144 32.52 5.21 -16.45
C ALA A 144 31.39 5.70 -15.54
N LEU A 145 30.21 5.03 -15.55
CA LEU A 145 29.08 5.42 -14.72
C LEU A 145 29.31 5.00 -13.25
N PRO A 146 28.93 5.84 -12.28
CA PRO A 146 29.07 5.50 -10.88
C PRO A 146 28.24 4.27 -10.51
N MET A 147 28.87 3.29 -9.88
CA MET A 147 28.18 2.10 -9.35
C MET A 147 27.50 2.44 -8.04
N PHE A 148 26.20 2.20 -7.96
CA PHE A 148 25.43 2.34 -6.72
C PHE A 148 24.26 1.36 -6.68
N SER A 149 23.75 1.13 -5.47
CA SER A 149 22.50 0.42 -5.23
C SER A 149 21.84 1.02 -4.00
N ALA A 150 20.58 1.43 -4.15
CA ALA A 150 19.79 1.99 -3.06
C ALA A 150 18.41 1.34 -3.02
N VAL A 151 17.91 1.05 -1.82
CA VAL A 151 16.51 0.65 -1.60
C VAL A 151 15.80 1.82 -0.94
N ILE A 152 14.73 2.29 -1.56
CA ILE A 152 13.97 3.43 -1.09
C ILE A 152 12.62 2.94 -0.59
N PHE A 153 12.17 3.44 0.57
CA PHE A 153 10.90 3.01 1.18
C PHE A 153 9.84 4.06 0.98
N HIS A 154 8.75 3.68 0.32
CA HIS A 154 7.58 4.51 0.11
C HIS A 154 6.33 3.83 0.65
N CYS A 155 5.46 4.62 1.27
CA CYS A 155 4.26 4.15 1.94
C CYS A 155 3.01 4.72 1.27
N GLY A 156 2.03 3.86 1.03
CA GLY A 156 0.69 4.27 0.64
C GLY A 156 -0.17 4.67 1.84
N GLY A 157 -1.47 4.80 1.63
CA GLY A 157 -2.42 5.12 2.68
C GLY A 157 -2.84 3.92 3.52
N ALA A 158 -3.00 4.11 4.82
CA ALA A 158 -3.62 3.12 5.70
C ALA A 158 -5.15 3.14 5.54
N GLY A 159 -5.82 2.01 5.76
CA GLY A 159 -7.27 1.93 5.77
C GLY A 159 -7.91 2.79 6.87
N ALA A 160 -9.10 3.31 6.59
CA ALA A 160 -9.90 4.01 7.58
C ALA A 160 -10.28 3.07 8.73
N ARG A 161 -10.36 3.61 9.91
CA ARG A 161 -10.77 2.92 11.14
C ARG A 161 -12.24 3.18 11.44
N PRO A 162 -12.90 2.37 12.26
CA PRO A 162 -14.32 2.56 12.59
C PRO A 162 -14.67 3.92 13.19
N THR A 163 -13.70 4.62 13.77
CA THR A 163 -13.89 5.91 14.47
C THR A 163 -12.97 7.03 13.98
N LYS A 164 -12.09 6.76 13.02
CA LYS A 164 -11.07 7.74 12.57
C LYS A 164 -10.72 7.51 11.11
N ASP A 165 -10.31 8.58 10.44
CA ASP A 165 -9.73 8.49 9.11
C ASP A 165 -8.46 7.64 9.09
N GLY A 166 -8.14 7.10 7.94
CA GLY A 166 -6.87 6.43 7.67
C GLY A 166 -5.70 7.40 7.75
N LEU A 167 -4.54 6.89 8.10
CA LEU A 167 -3.31 7.68 8.13
C LEU A 167 -2.71 7.73 6.72
N SER A 168 -2.38 8.93 6.26
CA SER A 168 -1.73 9.14 4.96
C SER A 168 -0.26 8.75 5.01
N ALA A 169 0.27 8.21 3.91
CA ALA A 169 1.68 7.83 3.75
C ALA A 169 2.26 7.04 4.92
N THR A 170 1.53 6.03 5.40
CA THR A 170 1.85 5.31 6.64
C THR A 170 2.34 3.90 6.38
N ALA A 171 3.50 3.58 6.93
CA ALA A 171 4.13 2.26 6.83
C ALA A 171 3.50 1.23 7.77
N PHE A 172 2.21 0.95 7.61
CA PHE A 172 1.53 -0.15 8.29
C PHE A 172 1.40 -1.32 7.30
N PRO A 173 1.71 -2.55 7.68
CA PRO A 173 2.10 -3.03 9.03
C PRO A 173 3.60 -3.05 9.32
N SER A 174 4.47 -2.61 8.40
CA SER A 174 5.91 -2.80 8.54
C SER A 174 6.58 -1.91 9.60
N GLY A 175 6.04 -0.73 9.86
CA GLY A 175 6.61 0.23 10.80
C GLY A 175 7.91 0.90 10.36
N VAL A 176 8.34 0.75 9.09
CA VAL A 176 9.52 1.44 8.57
C VAL A 176 9.31 2.95 8.56
N ARG A 177 10.41 3.70 8.63
CA ARG A 177 10.38 5.15 8.48
C ARG A 177 10.84 5.54 7.09
N THR A 178 10.30 6.64 6.61
CA THR A 178 10.75 7.27 5.37
C THR A 178 12.16 7.84 5.56
N ILE A 179 13.04 7.55 4.61
CA ILE A 179 14.37 8.17 4.54
C ILE A 179 14.19 9.61 4.02
N PRO A 180 14.84 10.62 4.62
CA PRO A 180 14.85 11.96 4.07
C PRO A 180 15.39 11.97 2.63
N VAL A 181 14.85 12.87 1.81
CA VAL A 181 15.25 13.03 0.39
C VAL A 181 16.75 13.33 0.31
N GLU A 182 17.22 14.27 1.10
CA GLU A 182 18.60 14.72 1.16
C GLU A 182 19.58 13.57 1.49
N ALA A 183 19.18 12.71 2.44
CA ALA A 183 19.98 11.54 2.78
C ALA A 183 20.06 10.52 1.62
N THR A 184 18.97 10.36 0.86
CA THR A 184 18.95 9.46 -0.30
C THR A 184 19.81 10.02 -1.43
N GLU A 185 19.70 11.31 -1.74
CA GLU A 185 20.47 11.99 -2.79
C GLU A 185 21.97 12.07 -2.46
N THR A 186 22.34 11.97 -1.17
CA THR A 186 23.74 11.91 -0.75
C THR A 186 24.38 10.55 -1.03
N VAL A 187 23.62 9.45 -0.97
CA VAL A 187 24.16 8.08 -1.09
C VAL A 187 23.93 7.46 -2.48
N ALA A 188 23.10 8.07 -3.31
CA ALA A 188 22.82 7.62 -4.66
C ALA A 188 22.68 8.82 -5.60
N PRO A 189 23.17 8.75 -6.86
CA PRO A 189 23.05 9.83 -7.83
C PRO A 189 21.61 9.90 -8.40
N VAL A 190 20.68 10.25 -7.54
CA VAL A 190 19.25 10.41 -7.87
C VAL A 190 18.76 11.78 -7.43
N VAL A 191 17.69 12.26 -8.05
CA VAL A 191 17.03 13.53 -7.74
C VAL A 191 15.55 13.30 -7.57
N PHE A 192 15.00 13.73 -6.44
CA PHE A 192 13.56 13.77 -6.20
C PHE A 192 13.00 15.09 -6.71
N HIS A 193 12.21 15.03 -7.77
CA HIS A 193 11.53 16.21 -8.34
C HIS A 193 10.23 16.53 -7.61
N ARG A 194 9.58 15.52 -7.01
CA ARG A 194 8.29 15.65 -6.34
C ARG A 194 8.13 14.59 -5.26
N ARG A 195 7.59 14.99 -4.10
CA ARG A 195 7.17 14.08 -3.06
C ARG A 195 6.09 14.74 -2.21
N GLU A 196 4.85 14.34 -2.42
CA GLU A 196 3.69 14.94 -1.76
C GLU A 196 2.58 13.91 -1.56
N PHE A 197 1.52 14.25 -0.83
CA PHE A 197 0.32 13.43 -0.76
C PHE A 197 -0.39 13.41 -2.10
N ARG A 198 -0.92 12.24 -2.46
CA ARG A 198 -1.74 12.06 -3.64
C ARG A 198 -3.18 12.40 -3.31
N GLU A 199 -3.62 13.59 -3.73
CA GLU A 199 -4.99 14.05 -3.58
C GLU A 199 -5.99 13.00 -4.12
N GLY A 200 -7.14 12.84 -3.47
CA GLY A 200 -8.23 11.94 -3.87
C GLY A 200 -7.91 10.46 -3.80
N SER A 201 -6.71 10.06 -3.35
CA SER A 201 -6.33 8.65 -3.34
C SER A 201 -6.91 7.83 -2.18
N GLY A 202 -7.30 8.45 -1.09
CA GLY A 202 -7.96 7.79 0.03
C GLY A 202 -9.41 7.43 -0.30
N GLY A 203 -9.79 6.17 -0.08
CA GLY A 203 -11.14 5.68 -0.34
C GLY A 203 -12.21 6.49 0.39
N PRO A 204 -13.27 6.93 -0.31
CA PRO A 204 -14.39 7.64 0.30
C PRO A 204 -15.10 6.81 1.38
N GLY A 205 -15.47 7.45 2.48
CA GLY A 205 -16.20 6.82 3.59
C GLY A 205 -16.66 7.86 4.61
N ARG A 206 -17.51 7.46 5.56
CA ARG A 206 -17.76 8.27 6.77
C ARG A 206 -16.43 8.66 7.42
N PHE A 207 -15.48 7.72 7.39
CA PHE A 207 -14.07 7.95 7.66
C PHE A 207 -13.31 7.65 6.38
N ARG A 208 -12.55 8.65 5.89
CA ARG A 208 -11.77 8.57 4.65
C ARG A 208 -10.54 7.69 4.85
N GLY A 209 -10.22 6.88 3.85
CA GLY A 209 -8.93 6.19 3.77
C GLY A 209 -7.75 7.16 3.75
N GLY A 210 -6.61 6.72 4.23
CA GLY A 210 -5.37 7.49 4.15
C GLY A 210 -4.92 7.69 2.71
N LEU A 211 -4.28 8.82 2.43
CA LEU A 211 -3.74 9.13 1.11
C LEU A 211 -2.44 8.36 0.85
N GLY A 212 -2.22 7.96 -0.40
CA GLY A 212 -0.93 7.60 -0.93
C GLY A 212 -0.04 8.83 -1.16
N GLN A 213 1.05 8.63 -1.89
CA GLN A 213 2.00 9.69 -2.26
C GLN A 213 2.15 9.76 -3.78
N VAL A 214 2.49 10.93 -4.29
CA VAL A 214 3.10 11.10 -5.62
C VAL A 214 4.59 11.32 -5.42
N ILE A 215 5.40 10.54 -6.13
CA ILE A 215 6.85 10.61 -6.07
C ILE A 215 7.39 10.62 -7.49
N GLU A 216 8.21 11.62 -7.79
CA GLU A 216 8.91 11.72 -9.07
C GLU A 216 10.42 11.70 -8.81
N LEU A 217 11.11 10.74 -9.41
CA LEU A 217 12.50 10.42 -9.16
C LEU A 217 13.23 10.15 -10.46
N GLY A 218 14.35 10.79 -10.66
CA GLY A 218 15.23 10.60 -11.83
C GLY A 218 16.69 10.41 -11.43
N GLY A 219 17.55 10.07 -12.40
CA GLY A 219 19.00 10.05 -12.22
C GLY A 219 19.56 11.47 -12.18
N ALA A 220 20.50 11.74 -11.26
CA ALA A 220 21.23 12.99 -11.22
C ALA A 220 22.07 13.15 -12.50
N GLU A 221 22.15 14.37 -13.01
CA GLU A 221 22.96 14.68 -14.21
C GLU A 221 22.70 13.75 -15.41
N GLY A 222 21.44 13.24 -15.52
CA GLY A 222 21.08 12.34 -16.59
C GLY A 222 21.60 10.89 -16.43
N THR A 223 22.03 10.50 -15.23
CA THR A 223 22.47 9.13 -14.96
C THR A 223 21.38 8.12 -15.24
N PRO A 224 21.59 7.10 -16.09
CA PRO A 224 20.60 6.06 -16.33
C PRO A 224 20.46 5.18 -15.09
N LEU A 225 19.25 4.69 -14.83
CA LEU A 225 18.91 3.89 -13.67
C LEU A 225 18.35 2.52 -14.08
N ALA A 226 18.68 1.49 -13.33
CA ALA A 226 17.92 0.25 -13.33
C ALA A 226 16.99 0.22 -12.11
N LEU A 227 15.74 -0.19 -12.34
CA LEU A 227 14.69 -0.29 -11.34
C LEU A 227 14.31 -1.76 -11.15
N LEU A 228 14.35 -2.26 -9.91
CA LEU A 228 13.72 -3.52 -9.54
C LEU A 228 12.58 -3.22 -8.56
N CYS A 229 11.37 -3.63 -8.91
CA CYS A 229 10.18 -3.35 -8.12
C CYS A 229 9.22 -4.56 -8.06
N ASN A 230 8.40 -4.57 -6.99
CA ASN A 230 7.32 -5.53 -6.75
C ASN A 230 6.12 -4.77 -6.15
N PHE A 231 5.56 -3.85 -6.93
CA PHE A 231 4.48 -2.98 -6.47
C PHE A 231 3.14 -3.74 -6.43
N GLU A 232 2.47 -3.70 -5.29
CA GLU A 232 1.13 -4.24 -5.08
C GLU A 232 0.07 -3.12 -5.09
N ARG A 233 -1.21 -3.48 -5.11
CA ARG A 233 -2.35 -2.54 -5.16
C ARG A 233 -2.42 -1.73 -6.46
N VAL A 234 -1.86 -2.23 -7.55
CA VAL A 234 -1.97 -1.66 -8.90
C VAL A 234 -3.27 -2.12 -9.56
N HIS A 235 -3.60 -3.41 -9.46
CA HIS A 235 -4.82 -4.01 -10.04
C HIS A 235 -5.88 -4.34 -8.99
N ASN A 236 -5.48 -4.57 -7.75
CA ASN A 236 -6.35 -4.92 -6.64
C ASN A 236 -6.26 -3.83 -5.56
N PRO A 237 -7.00 -2.71 -5.66
CA PRO A 237 -6.95 -1.62 -4.71
C PRO A 237 -7.36 -2.04 -3.30
N ALA A 238 -6.99 -1.25 -2.29
CA ALA A 238 -7.40 -1.45 -0.91
C ALA A 238 -8.91 -1.31 -0.78
N ARG A 239 -9.60 -2.35 -0.31
CA ARG A 239 -11.06 -2.38 -0.21
C ARG A 239 -11.56 -1.55 0.96
N GLY A 240 -12.67 -0.84 0.75
CA GLY A 240 -13.40 -0.20 1.84
C GLY A 240 -14.16 -1.20 2.72
N ARG A 241 -14.76 -0.70 3.80
CA ARG A 241 -15.53 -1.51 4.74
C ARG A 241 -16.79 -0.79 5.21
N ASP A 242 -17.84 -1.54 5.55
CA ASP A 242 -19.14 -1.03 6.04
C ASP A 242 -19.76 0.07 5.14
N GLY A 243 -19.68 -0.12 3.81
CA GLY A 243 -20.19 0.85 2.83
C GLY A 243 -19.16 1.90 2.40
N GLY A 244 -17.94 1.88 2.97
CA GLY A 244 -16.82 2.67 2.47
C GLY A 244 -16.32 2.16 1.11
N ARG A 245 -15.76 3.06 0.29
CA ARG A 245 -15.27 2.75 -1.05
C ARG A 245 -13.80 2.37 -1.04
N PRO A 246 -13.32 1.66 -2.08
CA PRO A 246 -11.90 1.38 -2.22
C PRO A 246 -11.04 2.64 -2.30
N GLY A 247 -9.78 2.53 -1.88
CA GLY A 247 -8.76 3.53 -2.19
C GLY A 247 -8.36 3.50 -3.66
N ALA A 248 -7.68 4.53 -4.14
CA ALA A 248 -7.15 4.57 -5.49
C ALA A 248 -6.06 3.52 -5.70
N SER A 249 -6.06 2.87 -6.86
CA SER A 249 -4.98 1.99 -7.31
C SER A 249 -3.67 2.73 -7.44
N GLY A 250 -2.56 2.03 -7.19
CA GLY A 250 -1.23 2.55 -7.51
C GLY A 250 -0.95 2.55 -9.01
N THR A 251 -0.13 3.49 -9.47
CA THR A 251 0.36 3.51 -10.85
C THR A 251 1.86 3.81 -10.89
N VAL A 252 2.53 3.27 -11.89
CA VAL A 252 3.92 3.56 -12.19
C VAL A 252 4.05 3.91 -13.67
N THR A 253 4.68 5.04 -13.96
CA THR A 253 4.88 5.56 -15.30
C THR A 253 6.26 6.21 -15.42
N LEU A 254 6.70 6.47 -16.64
CA LEU A 254 7.79 7.39 -16.92
C LEU A 254 7.22 8.73 -17.40
N ARG A 255 7.91 9.82 -17.09
CA ARG A 255 7.48 11.18 -17.51
C ARG A 255 7.44 11.30 -19.05
N SER A 256 8.31 10.59 -19.76
CA SER A 256 8.32 10.50 -21.21
C SER A 256 7.09 9.80 -21.81
N GLY A 257 6.29 9.11 -21.00
CA GLY A 257 5.20 8.24 -21.45
C GLY A 257 5.65 6.86 -21.94
N ARG A 258 6.94 6.53 -21.91
CA ARG A 258 7.42 5.17 -22.23
C ARG A 258 6.84 4.18 -21.22
N PRO A 259 6.47 2.95 -21.65
CA PRO A 259 5.88 1.96 -20.77
C PRO A 259 6.89 1.47 -19.73
N ILE A 260 6.44 1.35 -18.49
CA ILE A 260 7.18 0.75 -17.39
C ILE A 260 6.24 -0.17 -16.60
N ARG A 261 6.77 -1.30 -16.14
CA ARG A 261 5.98 -2.34 -15.45
C ARG A 261 6.02 -2.13 -13.94
N PRO A 262 4.95 -2.50 -13.21
CA PRO A 262 4.96 -2.45 -11.75
C PRO A 262 5.78 -3.57 -11.10
N LYS A 263 6.28 -4.53 -11.89
CA LYS A 263 7.01 -5.72 -11.41
C LYS A 263 8.26 -5.99 -12.24
N GLY A 264 9.30 -6.50 -11.56
CA GLY A 264 10.52 -6.97 -12.19
C GLY A 264 11.60 -5.89 -12.35
N ARG A 265 12.68 -6.29 -13.02
CA ARG A 265 13.81 -5.41 -13.33
C ARG A 265 13.57 -4.74 -14.70
N GLN A 266 13.93 -3.47 -14.80
CA GLN A 266 13.83 -2.69 -16.02
C GLN A 266 14.71 -1.43 -15.96
N THR A 267 15.07 -0.90 -17.12
CA THR A 267 15.90 0.30 -17.24
C THR A 267 15.03 1.56 -17.31
N VAL A 268 15.47 2.60 -16.65
CA VAL A 268 14.97 3.97 -16.78
C VAL A 268 16.00 4.75 -17.59
N PRO A 269 15.64 5.23 -18.77
CA PRO A 269 16.59 5.95 -19.63
C PRO A 269 17.20 7.18 -18.95
N ALA A 270 18.39 7.54 -19.40
CA ALA A 270 19.02 8.79 -18.99
C ALA A 270 18.09 9.99 -19.23
N GLY A 271 17.97 10.86 -18.22
CA GLY A 271 17.13 12.05 -18.29
C GLY A 271 15.62 11.81 -18.13
N ASP A 272 15.17 10.54 -18.07
CA ASP A 272 13.75 10.25 -17.78
C ASP A 272 13.47 10.21 -16.26
N VAL A 273 12.22 10.34 -15.90
CA VAL A 273 11.76 10.40 -14.50
C VAL A 273 10.72 9.31 -14.24
N ILE A 274 10.95 8.52 -13.19
CA ILE A 274 9.98 7.57 -12.66
C ILE A 274 8.90 8.35 -11.90
N CYS A 275 7.64 8.17 -12.29
CA CYS A 275 6.48 8.74 -11.62
C CYS A 275 5.72 7.63 -10.89
N LEU A 276 5.77 7.63 -9.56
CA LEU A 276 5.08 6.69 -8.69
C LEU A 276 3.87 7.39 -8.07
N ALA A 277 2.67 6.93 -8.39
CA ALA A 277 1.46 7.33 -7.67
C ALA A 277 1.02 6.17 -6.77
N LEU A 278 1.33 6.25 -5.49
CA LEU A 278 1.11 5.19 -4.53
C LEU A 278 -0.38 4.99 -4.23
N PRO A 279 -0.79 3.76 -3.88
CA PRO A 279 -2.18 3.45 -3.56
C PRO A 279 -2.64 4.13 -2.26
N GLY A 280 -3.92 4.51 -2.22
CA GLY A 280 -4.59 4.93 -1.01
C GLY A 280 -5.15 3.77 -0.20
N GLY A 281 -5.52 4.02 1.05
CA GLY A 281 -6.27 3.10 1.90
C GLY A 281 -7.77 3.13 1.61
N GLY A 282 -8.51 2.06 1.93
CA GLY A 282 -9.97 2.00 1.81
C GLY A 282 -10.69 2.87 2.83
N GLY A 283 -11.87 3.38 2.47
CA GLY A 283 -12.77 4.12 3.35
C GLY A 283 -13.56 3.21 4.29
N PHE A 284 -14.11 3.78 5.36
CA PHE A 284 -14.98 3.07 6.31
C PHE A 284 -16.30 3.78 6.48
N GLY A 285 -17.41 3.03 6.38
CA GLY A 285 -18.76 3.55 6.47
C GLY A 285 -19.18 4.34 5.23
N VAL A 286 -20.48 4.57 5.09
CA VAL A 286 -21.06 5.24 3.92
C VAL A 286 -20.51 6.65 3.75
N PRO A 287 -19.98 7.06 2.58
CA PRO A 287 -19.34 8.37 2.38
C PRO A 287 -20.30 9.54 2.68
N ARG A 288 -21.56 9.44 2.29
CA ARG A 288 -22.58 10.50 2.54
C ARG A 288 -22.91 10.69 4.03
N ALA A 289 -22.48 9.77 4.90
CA ALA A 289 -22.58 9.93 6.35
C ALA A 289 -21.41 10.72 6.96
N ARG A 290 -20.40 11.14 6.15
CA ARG A 290 -19.33 12.03 6.60
C ARG A 290 -19.90 13.42 6.88
N ASP A 291 -19.49 14.01 8.01
CA ASP A 291 -19.84 15.39 8.37
C ASP A 291 -19.43 16.34 7.24
N PRO A 292 -20.38 17.18 6.70
CA PRO A 292 -20.06 18.14 5.65
C PRO A 292 -18.91 19.11 5.99
N GLN A 293 -18.78 19.51 7.26
CA GLN A 293 -17.67 20.36 7.69
C GLN A 293 -16.31 19.64 7.57
N ARG A 294 -16.26 18.34 7.86
CA ARG A 294 -15.04 17.54 7.66
C ARG A 294 -14.69 17.38 6.19
N VAL A 295 -15.70 17.29 5.32
CA VAL A 295 -15.49 17.25 3.86
C VAL A 295 -14.93 18.60 3.38
N LEU A 296 -15.47 19.70 3.86
CA LEU A 296 -14.90 21.03 3.56
C LEU A 296 -13.45 21.15 4.01
N HIS A 297 -13.13 20.70 5.23
CA HIS A 297 -11.74 20.71 5.71
C HIS A 297 -10.82 19.84 4.85
N ASP A 298 -11.30 18.64 4.42
CA ASP A 298 -10.51 17.80 3.50
C ASP A 298 -10.21 18.52 2.17
N VAL A 299 -11.13 19.36 1.66
CA VAL A 299 -10.91 20.18 0.45
C VAL A 299 -9.92 21.31 0.75
N LEU A 300 -10.10 22.05 1.85
CA LEU A 300 -9.20 23.15 2.22
C LEU A 300 -7.77 22.68 2.46
N ASP A 301 -7.61 21.47 3.00
CA ASP A 301 -6.32 20.82 3.23
C ASP A 301 -5.72 20.16 1.96
N GLY A 302 -6.40 20.22 0.80
CA GLY A 302 -5.95 19.61 -0.46
C GLY A 302 -5.92 18.09 -0.43
N LEU A 303 -6.75 17.46 0.40
CA LEU A 303 -6.83 16.00 0.53
C LEU A 303 -7.80 15.37 -0.49
N ILE A 304 -8.82 16.14 -0.89
CA ILE A 304 -9.79 15.80 -1.93
C ILE A 304 -10.14 17.06 -2.73
N SER A 305 -10.61 16.90 -3.96
CA SER A 305 -11.10 18.01 -4.78
C SER A 305 -12.54 18.43 -4.41
N VAL A 306 -12.97 19.61 -4.87
CA VAL A 306 -14.37 20.06 -4.79
C VAL A 306 -15.30 19.10 -5.52
N ASP A 307 -14.83 18.54 -6.64
CA ASP A 307 -15.59 17.55 -7.42
C ASP A 307 -15.77 16.25 -6.66
N ASP A 308 -14.71 15.75 -5.96
CA ASP A 308 -14.82 14.57 -5.09
C ASP A 308 -15.81 14.83 -3.94
N ALA A 309 -15.75 16.02 -3.33
CA ALA A 309 -16.69 16.41 -2.27
C ALA A 309 -18.15 16.29 -2.75
N ARG A 310 -18.43 16.72 -3.97
CA ARG A 310 -19.77 16.65 -4.57
C ARG A 310 -20.16 15.22 -4.96
N GLN A 311 -19.29 14.51 -5.68
CA GLN A 311 -19.61 13.21 -6.28
C GLN A 311 -19.67 12.10 -5.23
N ASP A 312 -18.69 12.05 -4.35
CA ASP A 312 -18.53 10.96 -3.39
C ASP A 312 -19.31 11.21 -2.10
N TYR A 313 -19.28 12.43 -1.59
CA TYR A 313 -19.83 12.75 -0.28
C TYR A 313 -21.18 13.48 -0.36
N GLY A 314 -21.61 13.91 -1.54
CA GLY A 314 -22.81 14.71 -1.72
C GLY A 314 -22.73 16.04 -0.98
N VAL A 315 -21.57 16.69 -0.99
CA VAL A 315 -21.31 17.98 -0.33
C VAL A 315 -21.05 19.05 -1.37
N ALA A 316 -21.87 20.10 -1.35
CA ALA A 316 -21.73 21.25 -2.24
C ALA A 316 -20.83 22.31 -1.57
N ILE A 317 -19.75 22.66 -2.26
CA ILE A 317 -18.81 23.71 -1.89
C ILE A 317 -18.79 24.71 -3.05
N ASP A 318 -18.92 25.99 -2.76
CA ASP A 318 -18.95 27.04 -3.77
C ASP A 318 -17.54 27.49 -4.21
N ALA A 319 -17.49 28.45 -5.14
CA ALA A 319 -16.24 28.96 -5.68
C ALA A 319 -15.39 29.72 -4.63
N ASP A 320 -15.99 30.22 -3.57
CA ASP A 320 -15.34 30.90 -2.45
C ASP A 320 -14.93 29.91 -1.35
N LEU A 321 -14.98 28.60 -1.64
CA LEU A 321 -14.70 27.49 -0.71
C LEU A 321 -15.59 27.55 0.54
N GLN A 322 -16.86 27.91 0.37
CA GLN A 322 -17.85 27.89 1.45
C GLN A 322 -18.82 26.74 1.28
N LEU A 323 -19.24 26.17 2.41
CA LEU A 323 -20.20 25.07 2.43
C LEU A 323 -21.62 25.55 2.12
N ASN A 324 -22.22 25.01 1.04
CA ASN A 324 -23.64 25.24 0.73
C ASN A 324 -24.50 24.13 1.36
N LEU A 325 -25.04 24.39 2.54
CA LEU A 325 -25.83 23.43 3.31
C LEU A 325 -27.13 23.03 2.62
N ALA A 326 -27.83 23.97 1.97
CA ALA A 326 -29.11 23.70 1.31
C ALA A 326 -28.92 22.73 0.13
N GLU A 327 -27.93 23.02 -0.72
CA GLU A 327 -27.60 22.14 -1.85
C GLU A 327 -27.02 20.80 -1.37
N THR A 328 -26.24 20.78 -0.30
CA THR A 328 -25.74 19.55 0.32
C THR A 328 -26.87 18.64 0.78
N GLN A 329 -27.88 19.21 1.43
CA GLN A 329 -29.06 18.45 1.86
C GLN A 329 -29.80 17.85 0.67
N ARG A 330 -30.00 18.63 -0.42
CA ARG A 330 -30.62 18.14 -1.66
C ARG A 330 -29.80 16.98 -2.26
N LEU A 331 -28.49 17.13 -2.46
CA LEU A 331 -27.62 16.10 -3.02
C LEU A 331 -27.64 14.79 -2.21
N ARG A 332 -27.86 14.88 -0.90
CA ARG A 332 -27.93 13.71 -0.02
C ARG A 332 -29.29 13.05 0.06
N ALA A 333 -30.35 13.78 -0.24
CA ALA A 333 -31.73 13.26 -0.24
C ALA A 333 -32.06 12.48 -1.53
N ASP A 334 -31.47 12.85 -2.66
CA ASP A 334 -31.71 12.29 -3.99
C ASP A 334 -30.95 10.97 -4.26
N ALA A 335 -30.38 10.28 -3.23
CA ALA A 335 -29.50 9.15 -3.44
C ALA A 335 -29.88 7.87 -2.71
#